data_254742371ecdcb4c46f22bb793666ae6
#
_entry.id   254742371ecdcb4c46f22bb793666ae6
#
_cell.length_a   1.000
_cell.length_b   1.000
_cell.length_c   1.000
_cell.angle_alpha   90.00
_cell.angle_beta   90.00
_cell.angle_gamma   90.00
#
_symmetry.space_group_name_H-M   'P 1'
#
loop_
_entity.id
_entity.type
_entity.pdbx_description
1 polymer ?
#
loop_
_entity_poly.entity_id
_entity_poly.type
_entity_poly.pdbx_seq_one_letter_code
_entity_poly.pdbx_strand_id
1 'polypeptide(L)'
;MKRKRILLGLVAIVGLLAFFFILLFVIGQYFSGSGSPKFAFGDKIAVVEIRGLITQSQGIIEELHQYNDDEGVKAIILRIDSPGGGVGPSQEIYREVLKIKSNKKKKVITSMGSVAASGGYYIASASDLIVANPGTITGSIGVLMEFTNIEELFRKIGIKGVVLKSGEHKDIGSPFREMTPEEKRLIQSVIDNVHQQFIQAVADGRKMDRLKVAQVADGRILTGEQAKQLGLVDQLGNLQDAIDTAAKMVGIEGKPLVLYPKKKFSLLELLVEGITEAILKTLSEKGVQLNYRL
;
A
#
# COMPACT_ATOMS: atom_id res chain seq x y z
N MET A 1 -49.29 38.63 -30.01
CA MET A 1 -48.02 38.02 -30.41
C MET A 1 -47.00 37.90 -29.27
N LYS A 2 -46.75 38.90 -28.43
CA LYS A 2 -45.74 38.85 -27.34
C LYS A 2 -45.99 37.74 -26.28
N ARG A 3 -47.25 37.54 -25.84
CA ARG A 3 -47.58 36.50 -24.82
C ARG A 3 -47.30 35.07 -25.29
N LYS A 4 -47.50 34.72 -26.56
CA LYS A 4 -47.19 33.37 -27.10
C LYS A 4 -45.66 33.11 -27.12
N ARG A 5 -44.85 34.16 -27.41
CA ARG A 5 -43.38 34.02 -27.41
C ARG A 5 -42.82 33.85 -25.99
N ILE A 6 -43.42 34.54 -25.00
CA ILE A 6 -43.04 34.38 -23.59
C ILE A 6 -43.43 32.97 -23.10
N LEU A 7 -44.60 32.47 -23.44
CA LEU A 7 -45.03 31.12 -23.08
C LEU A 7 -44.15 30.03 -23.71
N LEU A 8 -43.77 30.21 -24.99
CA LEU A 8 -42.81 29.31 -25.65
C LEU A 8 -41.43 29.33 -25.01
N GLY A 9 -40.96 30.51 -24.58
CA GLY A 9 -39.68 30.64 -23.84
C GLY A 9 -39.71 29.94 -22.48
N LEU A 10 -40.83 30.09 -21.75
CA LEU A 10 -41.01 29.39 -20.44
C LEU A 10 -41.05 27.87 -20.61
N VAL A 11 -41.75 27.35 -21.60
CA VAL A 11 -41.81 25.91 -21.92
C VAL A 11 -40.43 25.37 -22.29
N ALA A 12 -39.64 26.14 -23.07
CA ALA A 12 -38.28 25.74 -23.42
C ALA A 12 -37.34 25.70 -22.21
N ILE A 13 -37.45 26.69 -21.27
CA ILE A 13 -36.64 26.70 -20.04
C ILE A 13 -37.03 25.54 -19.15
N VAL A 14 -38.32 25.25 -18.94
CA VAL A 14 -38.78 24.10 -18.15
C VAL A 14 -38.32 22.79 -18.75
N GLY A 15 -38.39 22.65 -20.11
CA GLY A 15 -37.87 21.50 -20.82
C GLY A 15 -36.37 21.28 -20.62
N LEU A 16 -35.60 22.38 -20.69
CA LEU A 16 -34.13 22.36 -20.45
C LEU A 16 -33.79 21.97 -19.01
N LEU A 17 -34.51 22.51 -18.05
CA LEU A 17 -34.33 22.14 -16.63
C LEU A 17 -34.71 20.68 -16.38
N ALA A 18 -35.85 20.22 -16.93
CA ALA A 18 -36.23 18.80 -16.81
C ALA A 18 -35.21 17.87 -17.45
N PHE A 19 -34.69 18.22 -18.65
CA PHE A 19 -33.61 17.46 -19.29
C PHE A 19 -32.35 17.45 -18.45
N PHE A 20 -31.96 18.58 -17.87
CA PHE A 20 -30.78 18.68 -16.97
C PHE A 20 -30.94 17.82 -15.72
N PHE A 21 -32.14 17.81 -15.09
CA PHE A 21 -32.41 16.95 -13.91
C PHE A 21 -32.47 15.46 -14.28
N ILE A 22 -33.01 15.11 -15.45
CA ILE A 22 -32.99 13.73 -15.95
C ILE A 22 -31.55 13.31 -16.23
N LEU A 23 -30.75 14.18 -16.85
CA LEU A 23 -29.33 13.91 -17.10
C LEU A 23 -28.54 13.72 -15.79
N LEU A 24 -28.75 14.58 -14.80
CA LEU A 24 -28.18 14.42 -13.46
C LEU A 24 -28.65 13.13 -12.78
N PHE A 25 -29.91 12.76 -12.93
CA PHE A 25 -30.45 11.51 -12.39
C PHE A 25 -29.83 10.28 -13.07
N VAL A 26 -29.71 10.30 -14.40
CA VAL A 26 -29.06 9.22 -15.17
C VAL A 26 -27.56 9.13 -14.83
N ILE A 27 -26.88 10.26 -14.75
CA ILE A 27 -25.49 10.33 -14.30
C ILE A 27 -25.39 9.81 -12.86
N GLY A 28 -26.27 10.24 -11.96
CA GLY A 28 -26.33 9.73 -10.59
C GLY A 28 -26.58 8.23 -10.51
N GLN A 29 -27.44 7.66 -11.37
CA GLN A 29 -27.66 6.20 -11.48
C GLN A 29 -26.42 5.49 -12.07
N TYR A 30 -25.72 6.10 -13.01
CA TYR A 30 -24.50 5.56 -13.61
C TYR A 30 -23.31 5.59 -12.62
N PHE A 31 -23.22 6.64 -11.79
CA PHE A 31 -22.23 6.77 -10.73
C PHE A 31 -22.64 6.05 -9.43
N SER A 32 -23.92 5.78 -9.21
CA SER A 32 -24.39 4.85 -8.18
C SER A 32 -24.26 3.42 -8.70
N GLY A 33 -23.02 3.07 -9.11
CA GLY A 33 -22.70 1.76 -9.66
C GLY A 33 -23.38 0.65 -8.86
N SER A 34 -24.17 -0.11 -9.54
CA SER A 34 -24.96 -1.30 -9.22
C SER A 34 -24.57 -2.02 -7.93
N GLY A 35 -25.10 -1.57 -6.84
CA GLY A 35 -24.96 -2.19 -5.53
C GLY A 35 -25.78 -1.36 -4.57
N SER A 36 -27.11 -1.54 -4.57
CA SER A 36 -27.87 -1.21 -3.37
C SER A 36 -27.09 -1.79 -2.20
N PRO A 37 -26.86 -1.04 -1.11
CA PRO A 37 -26.36 -1.65 0.10
C PRO A 37 -27.43 -2.67 0.50
N LYS A 38 -27.24 -3.93 0.09
CA LYS A 38 -27.87 -5.01 0.82
C LYS A 38 -27.33 -4.81 2.23
N PHE A 39 -28.17 -4.40 3.16
CA PHE A 39 -27.92 -4.56 4.58
C PHE A 39 -27.74 -6.07 4.79
N ALA A 40 -26.58 -6.57 4.48
CA ALA A 40 -26.22 -7.93 4.76
C ALA A 40 -25.95 -7.96 6.26
N PHE A 41 -26.97 -8.35 7.01
CA PHE A 41 -26.81 -8.80 8.38
C PHE A 41 -25.94 -10.05 8.33
N GLY A 42 -24.69 -9.94 8.71
CA GLY A 42 -23.75 -11.04 8.76
C GLY A 42 -22.35 -10.57 9.12
N ASP A 43 -21.58 -11.48 9.66
CA ASP A 43 -20.18 -11.25 9.99
C ASP A 43 -19.36 -10.99 8.70
N LYS A 44 -18.50 -9.98 8.76
CA LYS A 44 -17.77 -9.44 7.61
C LYS A 44 -16.27 -9.67 7.77
N ILE A 45 -15.59 -9.79 6.64
CA ILE A 45 -14.14 -9.70 6.54
C ILE A 45 -13.79 -8.45 5.74
N ALA A 46 -12.95 -7.59 6.30
CA ALA A 46 -12.50 -6.38 5.61
C ALA A 46 -11.13 -6.64 4.95
N VAL A 47 -10.90 -6.06 3.78
CA VAL A 47 -9.60 -6.07 3.09
C VAL A 47 -9.05 -4.66 3.11
N VAL A 48 -7.84 -4.50 3.65
CA VAL A 48 -7.03 -3.27 3.59
C VAL A 48 -5.90 -3.51 2.60
N GLU A 49 -5.78 -2.67 1.59
CA GLU A 49 -4.76 -2.82 0.56
C GLU A 49 -3.55 -1.93 0.84
N ILE A 50 -2.34 -2.53 0.80
CA ILE A 50 -1.05 -1.85 0.89
C ILE A 50 -0.32 -2.10 -0.42
N ARG A 51 -0.37 -1.12 -1.33
CA ARG A 51 0.16 -1.25 -2.69
C ARG A 51 1.28 -0.25 -2.97
N GLY A 52 2.25 -0.67 -3.79
CA GLY A 52 3.36 0.16 -4.23
C GLY A 52 4.29 0.58 -3.09
N LEU A 53 5.01 1.69 -3.26
CA LEU A 53 5.97 2.18 -2.27
C LEU A 53 5.25 2.74 -1.03
N ILE A 54 5.62 2.30 0.16
CA ILE A 54 5.05 2.77 1.43
C ILE A 54 5.70 4.11 1.80
N THR A 55 5.08 5.20 1.38
CA THR A 55 5.57 6.57 1.66
C THR A 55 4.81 7.25 2.79
N GLN A 56 3.59 6.80 3.08
CA GLN A 56 2.70 7.35 4.10
C GLN A 56 1.92 6.22 4.78
N SER A 57 1.54 6.44 6.02
CA SER A 57 0.79 5.48 6.85
C SER A 57 -0.67 5.86 7.05
N GLN A 58 -0.97 7.17 7.03
CA GLN A 58 -2.22 7.73 7.53
C GLN A 58 -3.46 7.10 6.91
N GLY A 59 -3.55 7.02 5.58
CA GLY A 59 -4.74 6.46 4.93
C GLY A 59 -4.99 5.00 5.28
N ILE A 60 -3.91 4.21 5.43
CA ILE A 60 -3.99 2.79 5.84
C ILE A 60 -4.44 2.69 7.30
N ILE A 61 -3.93 3.55 8.18
CA ILE A 61 -4.30 3.58 9.60
C ILE A 61 -5.75 3.98 9.78
N GLU A 62 -6.23 5.00 9.05
CA GLU A 62 -7.64 5.41 9.07
C GLU A 62 -8.57 4.25 8.67
N GLU A 63 -8.20 3.51 7.63
CA GLU A 63 -8.97 2.35 7.17
C GLU A 63 -8.93 1.19 8.19
N LEU A 64 -7.78 0.93 8.79
CA LEU A 64 -7.64 -0.04 9.87
C LEU A 64 -8.53 0.31 11.07
N HIS A 65 -8.56 1.58 11.49
CA HIS A 65 -9.41 2.05 12.57
C HIS A 65 -10.89 1.91 12.21
N GLN A 66 -11.29 2.34 11.01
CA GLN A 66 -12.67 2.21 10.55
C GLN A 66 -13.16 0.76 10.63
N TYR A 67 -12.37 -0.20 10.16
CA TYR A 67 -12.75 -1.61 10.22
C TYR A 67 -12.60 -2.21 11.62
N ASN A 68 -11.70 -1.68 12.44
CA ASN A 68 -11.60 -2.10 13.83
C ASN A 68 -12.81 -1.67 14.66
N ASP A 69 -13.40 -0.53 14.36
CA ASP A 69 -14.56 0.02 15.07
C ASP A 69 -15.89 -0.57 14.57
N ASP A 70 -15.95 -1.13 13.34
CA ASP A 70 -17.15 -1.83 12.84
C ASP A 70 -17.30 -3.19 13.54
N GLU A 71 -18.27 -3.32 14.44
CA GLU A 71 -18.56 -4.57 15.16
C GLU A 71 -18.93 -5.75 14.25
N GLY A 72 -19.45 -5.48 13.06
CA GLY A 72 -19.77 -6.50 12.06
C GLY A 72 -18.50 -7.09 11.40
N VAL A 73 -17.37 -6.39 11.42
CA VAL A 73 -16.10 -6.91 10.91
C VAL A 73 -15.45 -7.80 11.96
N LYS A 74 -15.22 -9.08 11.64
CA LYS A 74 -14.60 -10.08 12.54
C LYS A 74 -13.14 -10.31 12.24
N ALA A 75 -12.73 -10.13 10.99
CA ALA A 75 -11.32 -10.24 10.59
C ALA A 75 -10.95 -9.14 9.59
N ILE A 76 -9.67 -8.77 9.60
CA ILE A 76 -9.07 -7.84 8.65
C ILE A 76 -7.98 -8.57 7.86
N ILE A 77 -8.03 -8.48 6.55
CA ILE A 77 -6.99 -8.98 5.66
C ILE A 77 -6.13 -7.80 5.20
N LEU A 78 -4.84 -7.86 5.48
CA LEU A 78 -3.87 -6.95 4.88
C LEU A 78 -3.44 -7.54 3.54
N ARG A 79 -3.94 -6.97 2.44
CA ARG A 79 -3.50 -7.34 1.09
C ARG A 79 -2.28 -6.52 0.73
N ILE A 80 -1.09 -7.11 0.85
CA ILE A 80 0.19 -6.41 0.63
C ILE A 80 0.74 -6.77 -0.75
N ASP A 81 0.94 -5.74 -1.58
CA ASP A 81 1.62 -5.82 -2.87
C ASP A 81 2.59 -4.64 -2.98
N SER A 82 3.70 -4.72 -2.24
CA SER A 82 4.62 -3.62 -1.97
C SER A 82 6.06 -4.09 -1.83
N PRO A 83 7.03 -3.39 -2.45
CA PRO A 83 8.45 -3.65 -2.22
C PRO A 83 8.95 -3.12 -0.87
N GLY A 84 8.10 -2.45 -0.10
CA GLY A 84 8.44 -1.75 1.13
C GLY A 84 8.44 -0.23 0.96
N GLY A 85 9.26 0.47 1.73
CA GLY A 85 9.32 1.94 1.69
C GLY A 85 9.90 2.55 2.96
N GLY A 86 9.35 3.69 3.38
CA GLY A 86 9.81 4.43 4.55
C GLY A 86 9.70 3.63 5.84
N VAL A 87 10.75 3.71 6.67
CA VAL A 87 10.81 3.04 7.98
C VAL A 87 9.67 3.51 8.88
N GLY A 88 9.53 4.84 9.05
CA GLY A 88 8.49 5.43 9.90
C GLY A 88 7.08 4.96 9.54
N PRO A 89 6.60 5.17 8.31
CA PRO A 89 5.28 4.70 7.88
C PRO A 89 5.06 3.20 8.09
N SER A 90 6.07 2.37 7.82
CA SER A 90 5.98 0.91 8.04
C SER A 90 5.84 0.56 9.52
N GLN A 91 6.59 1.23 10.39
CA GLN A 91 6.51 1.04 11.84
C GLN A 91 5.17 1.52 12.42
N GLU A 92 4.61 2.61 11.92
CA GLU A 92 3.31 3.13 12.34
C GLU A 92 2.19 2.13 12.00
N ILE A 93 2.15 1.63 10.77
CA ILE A 93 1.16 0.62 10.35
C ILE A 93 1.33 -0.67 11.18
N TYR A 94 2.54 -1.17 11.30
CA TYR A 94 2.86 -2.34 12.13
C TYR A 94 2.31 -2.20 13.54
N ARG A 95 2.52 -1.05 14.17
CA ARG A 95 2.08 -0.78 15.55
C ARG A 95 0.56 -0.77 15.66
N GLU A 96 -0.15 -0.21 14.70
CA GLU A 96 -1.61 -0.24 14.69
C GLU A 96 -2.15 -1.66 14.50
N VAL A 97 -1.53 -2.46 13.64
CA VAL A 97 -1.87 -3.88 13.49
C VAL A 97 -1.69 -4.63 14.83
N LEU A 98 -0.60 -4.39 15.55
CA LEU A 98 -0.39 -4.99 16.86
C LEU A 98 -1.44 -4.56 17.90
N LYS A 99 -1.86 -3.28 17.89
CA LYS A 99 -2.93 -2.80 18.78
C LYS A 99 -4.26 -3.51 18.51
N ILE A 100 -4.65 -3.63 17.23
CA ILE A 100 -5.87 -4.36 16.83
C ILE A 100 -5.80 -5.81 17.31
N LYS A 101 -4.68 -6.48 17.06
CA LYS A 101 -4.44 -7.87 17.47
C LYS A 101 -4.46 -8.04 19.00
N SER A 102 -3.89 -7.10 19.76
CA SER A 102 -3.83 -7.16 21.22
C SER A 102 -5.21 -7.14 21.88
N ASN A 103 -6.16 -6.46 21.28
CA ASN A 103 -7.55 -6.39 21.75
C ASN A 103 -8.30 -7.71 21.59
N LYS A 104 -7.75 -8.69 20.85
CA LYS A 104 -8.30 -10.04 20.61
C LYS A 104 -9.73 -10.09 20.04
N LYS A 105 -10.30 -8.95 19.70
CA LYS A 105 -11.67 -8.85 19.14
C LYS A 105 -11.70 -9.25 17.67
N LYS A 106 -10.61 -9.02 16.95
CA LYS A 106 -10.49 -9.29 15.51
C LYS A 106 -9.21 -10.03 15.19
N LYS A 107 -9.25 -10.85 14.15
CA LYS A 107 -8.06 -11.48 13.58
C LYS A 107 -7.51 -10.63 12.46
N VAL A 108 -6.20 -10.53 12.38
CA VAL A 108 -5.51 -9.84 11.27
C VAL A 108 -4.69 -10.85 10.50
N ILE A 109 -5.00 -11.04 9.24
CA ILE A 109 -4.33 -11.99 8.35
C ILE A 109 -3.67 -11.20 7.21
N THR A 110 -2.43 -11.50 6.90
CA THR A 110 -1.78 -10.96 5.70
C THR A 110 -1.96 -11.90 4.52
N SER A 111 -2.38 -11.35 3.38
CA SER A 111 -2.31 -11.99 2.06
C SER A 111 -1.29 -11.24 1.19
N MET A 112 -0.18 -11.89 0.88
CA MET A 112 0.86 -11.31 0.03
C MET A 112 0.49 -11.40 -1.45
N GLY A 113 0.71 -10.31 -2.19
CA GLY A 113 0.57 -10.22 -3.63
C GLY A 113 1.77 -10.76 -4.38
N SER A 114 2.13 -10.08 -5.44
CA SER A 114 3.34 -10.38 -6.21
C SER A 114 4.59 -10.09 -5.39
N VAL A 115 4.57 -9.01 -4.61
CA VAL A 115 5.67 -8.57 -3.76
C VAL A 115 5.13 -8.18 -2.38
N ALA A 116 5.80 -8.63 -1.31
CA ALA A 116 5.57 -8.16 0.05
C ALA A 116 6.91 -8.22 0.80
N ALA A 117 7.78 -7.25 0.52
CA ALA A 117 9.18 -7.25 0.93
C ALA A 117 9.54 -6.04 1.79
N SER A 118 10.64 -6.11 2.53
CA SER A 118 11.15 -5.00 3.36
C SER A 118 10.07 -4.44 4.28
N GLY A 119 9.74 -3.13 4.20
CA GLY A 119 8.65 -2.52 4.97
C GLY A 119 7.30 -3.24 4.82
N GLY A 120 7.02 -3.84 3.65
CA GLY A 120 5.83 -4.68 3.45
C GLY A 120 5.86 -5.95 4.30
N TYR A 121 7.03 -6.61 4.39
CA TYR A 121 7.20 -7.75 5.28
C TYR A 121 7.22 -7.33 6.77
N TYR A 122 7.79 -6.16 7.08
CA TYR A 122 7.73 -5.59 8.42
C TYR A 122 6.29 -5.54 8.94
N ILE A 123 5.38 -4.96 8.14
CA ILE A 123 3.95 -4.88 8.47
C ILE A 123 3.33 -6.28 8.56
N ALA A 124 3.61 -7.13 7.57
CA ALA A 124 3.08 -8.50 7.53
C ALA A 124 3.41 -9.29 8.80
N SER A 125 4.61 -9.09 9.36
CA SER A 125 5.07 -9.82 10.54
C SER A 125 4.21 -9.57 11.79
N ALA A 126 3.46 -8.46 11.86
CA ALA A 126 2.53 -8.18 12.94
C ALA A 126 1.25 -9.04 12.91
N SER A 127 0.91 -9.65 11.78
CA SER A 127 -0.36 -10.39 11.58
C SER A 127 -0.46 -11.66 12.44
N ASP A 128 -1.67 -12.18 12.62
CA ASP A 128 -1.91 -13.47 13.25
C ASP A 128 -1.46 -14.62 12.35
N LEU A 129 -1.58 -14.45 11.03
CA LEU A 129 -1.25 -15.44 10.02
C LEU A 129 -0.86 -14.76 8.71
N ILE A 130 0.12 -15.32 8.00
CA ILE A 130 0.63 -14.83 6.73
C ILE A 130 0.43 -15.89 5.65
N VAL A 131 -0.28 -15.53 4.58
CA VAL A 131 -0.49 -16.34 3.38
C VAL A 131 0.26 -15.71 2.22
N ALA A 132 1.04 -16.48 1.48
CA ALA A 132 1.77 -16.04 0.30
C ALA A 132 1.60 -17.03 -0.84
N ASN A 133 1.57 -16.56 -2.10
CA ASN A 133 1.72 -17.46 -3.22
C ASN A 133 3.15 -18.06 -3.25
N PRO A 134 3.35 -19.26 -3.78
CA PRO A 134 4.69 -19.86 -3.83
C PRO A 134 5.75 -18.97 -4.47
N GLY A 135 5.36 -18.22 -5.52
CA GLY A 135 6.23 -17.31 -6.25
C GLY A 135 6.24 -15.85 -5.76
N THR A 136 5.53 -15.51 -4.67
CA THR A 136 5.58 -14.17 -4.06
C THR A 136 7.02 -13.80 -3.71
N ILE A 137 7.46 -12.61 -4.07
CA ILE A 137 8.75 -12.06 -3.64
C ILE A 137 8.56 -11.42 -2.26
N THR A 138 9.33 -11.89 -1.27
CA THR A 138 9.25 -11.42 0.13
C THR A 138 10.62 -11.38 0.79
N GLY A 139 10.70 -11.29 2.12
CA GLY A 139 11.96 -11.14 2.85
C GLY A 139 12.47 -9.71 2.72
N SER A 140 13.70 -9.54 2.19
CA SER A 140 14.38 -8.24 2.14
C SER A 140 14.39 -7.56 3.53
N ILE A 141 14.69 -8.38 4.57
CA ILE A 141 14.77 -7.90 5.96
C ILE A 141 16.12 -7.20 6.10
N GLY A 142 16.09 -5.89 5.89
CA GLY A 142 17.28 -5.06 5.87
C GLY A 142 16.90 -3.58 5.77
N VAL A 143 17.92 -2.73 5.95
CA VAL A 143 17.80 -1.27 5.89
C VAL A 143 18.90 -0.74 5.00
N LEU A 144 18.57 0.19 4.13
CA LEU A 144 19.55 0.90 3.32
C LEU A 144 19.31 2.41 3.38
N MET A 145 20.37 3.17 3.24
CA MET A 145 20.36 4.60 2.92
C MET A 145 21.26 4.82 1.73
N GLU A 146 20.75 5.47 0.70
CA GLU A 146 21.48 5.75 -0.52
C GLU A 146 21.79 7.24 -0.61
N PHE A 147 23.04 7.56 -0.92
CA PHE A 147 23.51 8.92 -1.09
C PHE A 147 24.23 9.05 -2.43
N THR A 148 23.80 10.02 -3.24
CA THR A 148 24.44 10.32 -4.52
C THR A 148 25.47 11.42 -4.34
N ASN A 149 26.70 11.23 -4.84
CA ASN A 149 27.73 12.27 -4.87
C ASN A 149 27.85 12.83 -6.29
N ILE A 150 27.65 14.14 -6.43
CA ILE A 150 27.75 14.87 -7.70
C ILE A 150 28.84 15.96 -7.67
N GLU A 151 29.72 15.95 -6.68
CA GLU A 151 30.80 16.92 -6.50
C GLU A 151 31.66 17.09 -7.74
N GLU A 152 32.13 15.99 -8.33
CA GLU A 152 32.96 16.01 -9.54
C GLU A 152 32.22 16.62 -10.74
N LEU A 153 30.93 16.31 -10.89
CA LEU A 153 30.14 16.90 -11.97
C LEU A 153 30.09 18.42 -11.84
N PHE A 154 29.81 18.93 -10.64
CA PHE A 154 29.74 20.36 -10.36
C PHE A 154 31.09 21.05 -10.58
N ARG A 155 32.19 20.40 -10.16
CA ARG A 155 33.54 20.91 -10.43
C ARG A 155 33.82 21.05 -11.93
N LYS A 156 33.40 20.05 -12.75
CA LYS A 156 33.59 20.08 -14.21
C LYS A 156 32.82 21.21 -14.90
N ILE A 157 31.64 21.57 -14.40
CA ILE A 157 30.85 22.67 -14.97
C ILE A 157 31.06 24.02 -14.28
N GLY A 158 32.08 24.13 -13.40
CA GLY A 158 32.49 25.37 -12.79
C GLY A 158 31.60 25.85 -11.65
N ILE A 159 30.70 25.02 -11.11
CA ILE A 159 29.84 25.35 -9.98
C ILE A 159 30.55 24.97 -8.66
N LYS A 160 30.57 25.91 -7.70
CA LYS A 160 31.09 25.70 -6.34
C LYS A 160 29.95 25.91 -5.33
N GLY A 161 29.66 24.90 -4.55
CA GLY A 161 28.77 25.02 -3.39
C GLY A 161 29.55 25.58 -2.19
N VAL A 162 28.93 26.51 -1.45
CA VAL A 162 29.44 26.98 -0.16
C VAL A 162 28.42 26.63 0.90
N VAL A 163 28.82 25.84 1.90
CA VAL A 163 27.94 25.42 2.99
C VAL A 163 28.40 26.10 4.27
N LEU A 164 27.52 26.89 4.88
CA LEU A 164 27.68 27.43 6.24
C LEU A 164 26.78 26.60 7.17
N LYS A 165 27.36 25.97 8.18
CA LYS A 165 26.65 25.05 9.07
C LYS A 165 26.93 25.34 10.54
N SER A 166 25.93 25.14 11.39
CA SER A 166 26.01 25.34 12.83
C SER A 166 26.65 24.17 13.60
N GLY A 167 26.85 23.03 12.95
CA GLY A 167 27.41 21.83 13.55
C GLY A 167 28.12 20.96 12.51
N GLU A 168 29.10 20.20 12.96
CA GLU A 168 30.00 19.42 12.11
C GLU A 168 29.24 18.47 11.17
N HIS A 169 28.25 17.75 11.68
CA HIS A 169 27.52 16.73 10.95
C HIS A 169 26.22 17.22 10.28
N LYS A 170 25.96 18.55 10.27
CA LYS A 170 24.67 19.08 9.78
C LYS A 170 24.45 18.86 8.28
N ASP A 171 25.52 18.70 7.53
CA ASP A 171 25.51 18.44 6.08
C ASP A 171 25.93 17.00 5.74
N ILE A 172 25.79 16.08 6.70
CA ILE A 172 26.04 14.64 6.47
C ILE A 172 25.13 14.14 5.34
N GLY A 173 25.71 13.39 4.40
CA GLY A 173 24.99 12.93 3.21
C GLY A 173 24.84 14.00 2.12
N SER A 174 25.52 15.14 2.23
CA SER A 174 25.53 16.17 1.18
C SER A 174 26.01 15.58 -0.16
N PRO A 175 25.29 15.83 -1.27
CA PRO A 175 25.69 15.36 -2.58
C PRO A 175 26.90 16.12 -3.17
N PHE A 176 27.34 17.20 -2.49
CA PHE A 176 28.37 18.12 -3.00
C PHE A 176 29.75 17.89 -2.40
N ARG A 177 29.93 16.90 -1.58
CA ARG A 177 31.21 16.50 -1.01
C ARG A 177 31.22 15.00 -0.64
N GLU A 178 32.40 14.44 -0.56
CA GLU A 178 32.55 13.11 -0.01
C GLU A 178 32.18 13.07 1.49
N MET A 179 31.60 11.96 1.89
CA MET A 179 31.33 11.66 3.28
C MET A 179 32.58 11.18 3.98
N THR A 180 32.88 11.76 5.13
CA THR A 180 34.06 11.36 5.93
C THR A 180 33.90 9.96 6.49
N PRO A 181 35.01 9.28 6.86
CA PRO A 181 34.94 7.96 7.54
C PRO A 181 34.15 7.98 8.84
N GLU A 182 34.15 9.10 9.57
CA GLU A 182 33.38 9.28 10.79
C GLU A 182 31.88 9.38 10.49
N GLU A 183 31.50 10.20 9.51
CA GLU A 183 30.11 10.33 9.06
C GLU A 183 29.57 8.98 8.55
N LYS A 184 30.38 8.20 7.82
CA LYS A 184 29.99 6.84 7.40
C LYS A 184 29.71 5.94 8.60
N ARG A 185 30.52 6.00 9.65
CA ARG A 185 30.27 5.23 10.90
C ARG A 185 29.00 5.68 11.62
N LEU A 186 28.73 6.99 11.66
CA LEU A 186 27.51 7.51 12.26
C LEU A 186 26.26 7.02 11.50
N ILE A 187 26.25 7.14 10.17
CA ILE A 187 25.14 6.62 9.35
C ILE A 187 24.99 5.11 9.52
N GLN A 188 26.10 4.36 9.50
CA GLN A 188 26.05 2.92 9.68
C GLN A 188 25.43 2.54 11.04
N SER A 189 25.75 3.27 12.09
CA SER A 189 25.17 3.02 13.42
C SER A 189 23.66 3.22 13.45
N VAL A 190 23.14 4.19 12.69
CA VAL A 190 21.71 4.41 12.53
C VAL A 190 21.05 3.27 11.75
N ILE A 191 21.67 2.85 10.63
CA ILE A 191 21.21 1.71 9.83
C ILE A 191 21.16 0.44 10.68
N ASP A 192 22.22 0.16 11.42
CA ASP A 192 22.31 -1.03 12.28
C ASP A 192 21.23 -1.01 13.37
N ASN A 193 20.99 0.14 13.98
CA ASN A 193 19.95 0.29 15.00
C ASN A 193 18.55 -0.01 14.43
N VAL A 194 18.21 0.59 13.28
CA VAL A 194 16.92 0.34 12.63
C VAL A 194 16.80 -1.12 12.17
N HIS A 195 17.89 -1.72 11.68
CA HIS A 195 17.93 -3.13 11.31
C HIS A 195 17.67 -4.05 12.50
N GLN A 196 18.28 -3.77 13.67
CA GLN A 196 18.01 -4.52 14.89
C GLN A 196 16.55 -4.42 15.35
N GLN A 197 15.90 -3.26 15.15
CA GLN A 197 14.47 -3.08 15.38
C GLN A 197 13.63 -3.95 14.43
N PHE A 198 14.03 -4.07 13.16
CA PHE A 198 13.35 -4.93 12.19
C PHE A 198 13.45 -6.41 12.59
N ILE A 199 14.65 -6.88 12.91
CA ILE A 199 14.89 -8.25 13.41
C ILE A 199 14.01 -8.55 14.63
N GLN A 200 13.95 -7.62 15.60
CA GLN A 200 13.13 -7.79 16.79
C GLN A 200 11.63 -7.84 16.45
N ALA A 201 11.14 -6.94 15.59
CA ALA A 201 9.74 -6.93 15.16
C ALA A 201 9.32 -8.25 14.49
N VAL A 202 10.18 -8.81 13.65
CA VAL A 202 9.95 -10.13 13.03
C VAL A 202 9.98 -11.24 14.08
N ALA A 203 10.96 -11.24 14.97
CA ALA A 203 11.08 -12.25 16.04
C ALA A 203 9.81 -12.26 16.91
N ASP A 204 9.34 -11.09 17.33
CA ASP A 204 8.14 -10.96 18.17
C ASP A 204 6.87 -11.37 17.40
N GLY A 205 6.71 -10.86 16.20
CA GLY A 205 5.52 -11.10 15.37
C GLY A 205 5.39 -12.56 14.94
N ARG A 206 6.50 -13.19 14.58
CA ARG A 206 6.58 -14.59 14.15
C ARG A 206 6.83 -15.59 15.29
N LYS A 207 7.03 -15.10 16.52
CA LYS A 207 7.39 -15.91 17.69
C LYS A 207 8.63 -16.80 17.42
N MET A 208 9.60 -16.22 16.73
CA MET A 208 10.85 -16.88 16.36
C MET A 208 11.99 -16.42 17.29
N ASP A 209 12.97 -17.30 17.44
CA ASP A 209 14.22 -16.91 18.09
C ASP A 209 14.90 -15.79 17.28
N ARG A 210 15.34 -14.74 17.99
CA ARG A 210 15.94 -13.56 17.38
C ARG A 210 17.22 -13.88 16.59
N LEU A 211 18.01 -14.85 17.04
CA LEU A 211 19.22 -15.27 16.34
C LEU A 211 18.89 -15.99 15.03
N LYS A 212 17.80 -16.81 15.00
CA LYS A 212 17.32 -17.43 13.77
C LYS A 212 16.84 -16.39 12.76
N VAL A 213 16.15 -15.36 13.22
CA VAL A 213 15.75 -14.25 12.32
C VAL A 213 16.98 -13.53 11.79
N ALA A 214 17.97 -13.23 12.64
CA ALA A 214 19.20 -12.54 12.24
C ALA A 214 19.97 -13.29 11.14
N GLN A 215 19.94 -14.63 11.12
CA GLN A 215 20.61 -15.44 10.10
C GLN A 215 20.02 -15.27 8.68
N VAL A 216 18.78 -14.84 8.58
CA VAL A 216 18.07 -14.63 7.29
C VAL A 216 17.77 -13.15 7.03
N ALA A 217 18.14 -12.27 7.96
CA ALA A 217 17.91 -10.83 7.89
C ALA A 217 19.14 -10.08 7.35
N ASP A 218 19.72 -10.56 6.26
CA ASP A 218 20.86 -9.94 5.57
C ASP A 218 20.45 -9.13 4.34
N GLY A 219 19.16 -8.85 4.20
CA GLY A 219 18.59 -8.14 3.06
C GLY A 219 18.24 -9.02 1.87
N ARG A 220 18.45 -10.35 1.96
CA ARG A 220 18.09 -11.27 0.87
C ARG A 220 16.61 -11.28 0.58
N ILE A 221 16.25 -11.42 -0.70
CA ILE A 221 14.89 -11.71 -1.14
C ILE A 221 14.64 -13.23 -1.09
N LEU A 222 13.39 -13.59 -0.87
CA LEU A 222 12.92 -14.97 -0.77
C LEU A 222 11.67 -15.14 -1.62
N THR A 223 11.43 -16.34 -2.12
CA THR A 223 10.10 -16.70 -2.62
C THR A 223 9.17 -16.99 -1.44
N GLY A 224 7.85 -16.98 -1.67
CA GLY A 224 6.87 -17.37 -0.65
C GLY A 224 7.12 -18.78 -0.13
N GLU A 225 7.52 -19.70 -1.02
CA GLU A 225 7.87 -21.08 -0.64
C GLU A 225 9.09 -21.14 0.27
N GLN A 226 10.17 -20.44 -0.07
CA GLN A 226 11.38 -20.32 0.78
C GLN A 226 11.06 -19.67 2.12
N ALA A 227 10.26 -18.61 2.11
CA ALA A 227 9.85 -17.93 3.34
C ALA A 227 9.00 -18.83 4.25
N LYS A 228 8.17 -19.70 3.69
CA LYS A 228 7.43 -20.72 4.45
C LYS A 228 8.38 -21.74 5.11
N GLN A 229 9.36 -22.24 4.38
CA GLN A 229 10.36 -23.17 4.92
C GLN A 229 11.14 -22.58 6.09
N LEU A 230 11.35 -21.25 6.07
CA LEU A 230 12.03 -20.51 7.13
C LEU A 230 11.10 -20.05 8.28
N GLY A 231 9.80 -20.34 8.22
CA GLY A 231 8.83 -19.92 9.24
C GLY A 231 8.41 -18.45 9.14
N LEU A 232 8.82 -17.75 8.07
CA LEU A 232 8.46 -16.36 7.83
C LEU A 232 7.06 -16.20 7.22
N VAL A 233 6.52 -17.27 6.61
CA VAL A 233 5.17 -17.39 6.06
C VAL A 233 4.51 -18.63 6.65
N ASP A 234 3.20 -18.58 6.94
CA ASP A 234 2.47 -19.70 7.55
C ASP A 234 1.88 -20.65 6.52
N GLN A 235 1.32 -20.10 5.45
CA GLN A 235 0.60 -20.88 4.45
C GLN A 235 0.94 -20.42 3.04
N LEU A 236 1.01 -21.38 2.11
CA LEU A 236 0.99 -21.07 0.69
C LEU A 236 -0.45 -21.00 0.21
N GLY A 237 -0.79 -19.96 -0.55
CA GLY A 237 -2.12 -19.74 -1.06
C GLY A 237 -2.27 -18.32 -1.62
N ASN A 238 -3.44 -18.03 -2.16
CA ASN A 238 -3.82 -16.75 -2.74
C ASN A 238 -4.71 -15.94 -1.80
N LEU A 239 -5.27 -14.83 -2.29
CA LEU A 239 -6.17 -13.98 -1.50
C LEU A 239 -7.45 -14.72 -1.06
N GLN A 240 -8.00 -15.58 -1.91
CA GLN A 240 -9.20 -16.32 -1.56
C GLN A 240 -8.93 -17.32 -0.44
N ASP A 241 -7.77 -18.01 -0.48
CA ASP A 241 -7.34 -18.90 0.60
C ASP A 241 -7.16 -18.16 1.93
N ALA A 242 -6.67 -16.91 1.88
CA ALA A 242 -6.55 -16.06 3.06
C ALA A 242 -7.93 -15.66 3.61
N ILE A 243 -8.91 -15.35 2.74
CA ILE A 243 -10.30 -15.04 3.13
C ILE A 243 -10.94 -16.27 3.77
N ASP A 244 -10.81 -17.44 3.17
CA ASP A 244 -11.39 -18.69 3.68
C ASP A 244 -10.76 -19.07 5.03
N THR A 245 -9.45 -18.86 5.18
CA THR A 245 -8.72 -19.09 6.43
C THR A 245 -9.21 -18.10 7.51
N ALA A 246 -9.34 -16.81 7.16
CA ALA A 246 -9.87 -15.80 8.07
C ALA A 246 -11.29 -16.15 8.55
N ALA A 247 -12.18 -16.55 7.63
CA ALA A 247 -13.54 -16.96 7.95
C ALA A 247 -13.56 -18.10 8.97
N LYS A 248 -12.74 -19.15 8.74
CA LYS A 248 -12.60 -20.29 9.66
C LYS A 248 -12.07 -19.85 11.04
N MET A 249 -11.08 -18.94 11.08
CA MET A 249 -10.49 -18.48 12.34
C MET A 249 -11.46 -17.70 13.21
N VAL A 250 -12.48 -17.07 12.61
CA VAL A 250 -13.47 -16.27 13.33
C VAL A 250 -14.87 -16.93 13.39
N GLY A 251 -15.00 -18.18 12.94
CA GLY A 251 -16.23 -18.98 13.04
C GLY A 251 -17.33 -18.54 12.08
N ILE A 252 -17.01 -17.92 10.94
CA ILE A 252 -18.00 -17.59 9.91
C ILE A 252 -18.32 -18.85 9.12
N GLU A 253 -19.59 -19.28 9.18
CA GLU A 253 -20.10 -20.40 8.40
C GLU A 253 -20.52 -19.94 6.99
N GLY A 254 -20.15 -20.70 5.98
CA GLY A 254 -20.46 -20.40 4.59
C GLY A 254 -19.54 -19.32 3.98
N LYS A 255 -20.09 -18.60 2.98
CA LYS A 255 -19.32 -17.59 2.25
C LYS A 255 -19.35 -16.23 3.01
N PRO A 256 -18.21 -15.71 3.46
CA PRO A 256 -18.18 -14.44 4.19
C PRO A 256 -18.55 -13.26 3.28
N LEU A 257 -19.11 -12.21 3.89
CA LEU A 257 -19.25 -10.92 3.25
C LEU A 257 -17.88 -10.20 3.29
N VAL A 258 -17.30 -9.94 2.13
CA VAL A 258 -15.99 -9.28 2.04
C VAL A 258 -16.17 -7.81 1.68
N LEU A 259 -15.60 -6.94 2.52
CA LEU A 259 -15.54 -5.51 2.27
C LEU A 259 -14.20 -5.18 1.63
N TYR A 260 -14.23 -4.63 0.44
CA TYR A 260 -13.04 -4.13 -0.25
C TYR A 260 -12.91 -2.61 -0.09
N PRO A 261 -11.69 -2.06 -0.15
CA PRO A 261 -11.46 -0.62 -0.12
C PRO A 261 -12.31 0.09 -1.18
N LYS A 262 -12.97 1.17 -0.77
CA LYS A 262 -13.64 2.04 -1.75
C LYS A 262 -12.58 2.74 -2.57
N LYS A 263 -12.54 2.51 -3.88
CA LYS A 263 -11.72 3.33 -4.78
C LYS A 263 -12.13 4.79 -4.57
N LYS A 264 -11.23 5.62 -4.06
CA LYS A 264 -11.44 7.08 -4.06
C LYS A 264 -11.38 7.50 -5.53
N PHE A 265 -12.53 7.80 -6.11
CA PHE A 265 -12.58 8.33 -7.47
C PHE A 265 -11.95 9.72 -7.49
N SER A 266 -10.78 9.84 -8.08
CA SER A 266 -10.20 11.11 -8.47
C SER A 266 -10.62 11.40 -9.91
N LEU A 267 -11.33 12.51 -10.13
CA LEU A 267 -11.66 12.98 -11.50
C LEU A 267 -10.40 13.15 -12.35
N LEU A 268 -9.28 13.51 -11.72
CA LEU A 268 -7.99 13.66 -12.38
C LEU A 268 -7.42 12.31 -12.84
N GLU A 269 -7.53 11.25 -12.01
CA GLU A 269 -7.12 9.89 -12.39
C GLU A 269 -7.94 9.38 -13.57
N LEU A 270 -9.24 9.61 -13.55
CA LEU A 270 -10.14 9.21 -14.66
C LEU A 270 -9.80 9.91 -15.97
N LEU A 271 -9.44 11.20 -15.92
CA LEU A 271 -8.95 11.94 -17.07
C LEU A 271 -7.59 11.42 -17.56
N VAL A 272 -6.66 11.15 -16.65
CA VAL A 272 -5.33 10.63 -16.99
C VAL A 272 -5.43 9.21 -17.56
N GLU A 273 -6.21 8.31 -16.95
CA GLU A 273 -6.46 6.96 -17.47
C GLU A 273 -7.11 7.02 -18.85
N GLY A 274 -8.14 7.86 -19.04
CA GLY A 274 -8.79 8.02 -20.35
C GLY A 274 -7.86 8.55 -21.44
N ILE A 275 -6.99 9.51 -21.12
CA ILE A 275 -5.98 10.03 -22.06
C ILE A 275 -4.93 8.96 -22.35
N THR A 276 -4.47 8.22 -21.33
CA THR A 276 -3.46 7.16 -21.48
C THR A 276 -3.99 6.01 -22.34
N GLU A 277 -5.23 5.57 -22.10
CA GLU A 277 -5.88 4.54 -22.93
C GLU A 277 -6.06 5.01 -24.38
N ALA A 278 -6.48 6.27 -24.60
CA ALA A 278 -6.62 6.84 -25.92
C ALA A 278 -5.28 6.90 -26.68
N ILE A 279 -4.20 7.29 -25.98
CA ILE A 279 -2.84 7.32 -26.55
C ILE A 279 -2.37 5.89 -26.88
N LEU A 280 -2.52 4.94 -25.95
CA LEU A 280 -2.13 3.56 -26.15
C LEU A 280 -2.91 2.90 -27.29
N LYS A 281 -4.21 3.15 -27.38
CA LYS A 281 -5.06 2.68 -28.48
C LYS A 281 -4.62 3.26 -29.82
N THR A 282 -4.33 4.55 -29.89
CA THR A 282 -3.85 5.21 -31.10
C THR A 282 -2.47 4.69 -31.54
N LEU A 283 -1.59 4.39 -30.59
CA LEU A 283 -0.27 3.80 -30.86
C LEU A 283 -0.39 2.35 -31.32
N SER A 284 -1.30 1.56 -30.74
CA SER A 284 -1.53 0.17 -31.13
C SER A 284 -2.17 0.06 -32.52
N GLU A 285 -3.09 0.97 -32.86
CA GLU A 285 -3.73 1.03 -34.20
C GLU A 285 -2.73 1.46 -35.29
N LYS A 286 -1.66 2.18 -34.94
CA LYS A 286 -0.58 2.56 -35.87
C LYS A 286 0.56 1.55 -35.95
N GLY A 287 0.42 0.33 -35.43
CA GLY A 287 1.37 -0.76 -35.59
C GLY A 287 2.66 -0.65 -34.76
N VAL A 288 2.73 0.26 -33.76
CA VAL A 288 3.83 0.32 -32.81
C VAL A 288 3.54 -0.63 -31.65
N GLN A 289 3.96 -1.88 -31.77
CA GLN A 289 3.92 -2.83 -30.64
C GLN A 289 5.10 -2.57 -29.71
N LEU A 290 4.84 -2.03 -28.52
CA LEU A 290 5.81 -2.04 -27.42
C LEU A 290 5.74 -3.41 -26.73
N ASN A 291 6.65 -4.31 -27.11
CA ASN A 291 6.79 -5.60 -26.45
C ASN A 291 7.76 -5.45 -25.26
N TYR A 292 7.25 -5.55 -24.04
CA TYR A 292 8.07 -5.84 -22.87
C TYR A 292 8.47 -7.32 -22.91
N ARG A 293 9.69 -7.61 -23.34
CA ARG A 293 10.35 -8.88 -23.05
C ARG A 293 11.33 -8.65 -21.92
N LEU A 294 11.16 -9.42 -20.84
CA LEU A 294 12.17 -9.64 -19.82
C LEU A 294 13.39 -10.33 -20.42
#